data_67c290032bda97e58c70d6118d644a7c
#
_entry.id   67c290032bda97e58c70d6118d644a7c
#
_cell.length_a   1.000
_cell.length_b   1.000
_cell.length_c   1.000
_cell.angle_alpha   90.00
_cell.angle_beta   90.00
_cell.angle_gamma   90.00
#
_symmetry.space_group_name_H-M   'P 1'
#
loop_
_entity.id
_entity.type
_entity.pdbx_description
1 polymer ?
#
loop_
_entity_poly.entity_id
_entity_poly.type
_entity_poly.pdbx_seq_one_letter_code
_entity_poly.pdbx_strand_id
1 'polypeptide(L)'
;MRTFSPKDSDITRQWHVVDASDVVLGRLASHVAVLLRGKHKPIFAPHVDTGDFVIVINAARVALSGNKLEQKHAYRHSGYPGGLRAVSYATLMANNPERAVEKAVRGMLPKNSLGRKTLTKLKVYAGPDHPHQAQRPQPYEITQIEQ
;
A
#
# COMPACT_ATOMS: atom_id res chain seq x y z
N MET A 1 -5.56 20.23 -32.28
CA MET A 1 -6.14 19.24 -31.36
C MET A 1 -5.28 19.20 -30.11
N ARG A 2 -5.88 19.39 -28.93
CA ARG A 2 -5.17 19.33 -27.64
C ARG A 2 -5.44 18.00 -26.97
N THR A 3 -4.41 17.38 -26.41
CA THR A 3 -4.56 16.21 -25.54
C THR A 3 -5.13 16.63 -24.19
N PHE A 4 -6.01 15.79 -23.66
CA PHE A 4 -6.57 16.02 -22.32
C PHE A 4 -5.48 15.92 -21.26
N SER A 5 -5.42 16.89 -20.37
CA SER A 5 -4.56 16.87 -19.19
C SER A 5 -5.44 17.13 -17.97
N PRO A 6 -5.46 16.22 -16.98
CA PRO A 6 -6.33 16.38 -15.82
C PRO A 6 -5.86 17.54 -14.95
N LYS A 7 -6.85 18.29 -14.44
CA LYS A 7 -6.64 19.34 -13.42
C LYS A 7 -7.15 18.84 -12.08
N ASP A 8 -6.77 19.51 -11.02
CA ASP A 8 -7.23 19.15 -9.67
C ASP A 8 -8.77 19.16 -9.54
N SER A 9 -9.44 20.03 -10.29
CA SER A 9 -10.91 20.09 -10.34
C SER A 9 -11.57 18.88 -10.99
N ASP A 10 -10.84 18.16 -11.84
CA ASP A 10 -11.37 17.00 -12.58
C ASP A 10 -11.22 15.70 -11.80
N ILE A 11 -10.53 15.74 -10.67
CA ILE A 11 -10.20 14.55 -9.88
C ILE A 11 -11.18 14.39 -8.75
N THR A 12 -11.89 13.26 -8.74
CA THR A 12 -12.71 12.80 -7.61
C THR A 12 -12.02 11.64 -6.92
N ARG A 13 -11.80 11.75 -5.61
CA ARG A 13 -11.16 10.71 -4.81
C ARG A 13 -12.20 9.94 -4.03
N GLN A 14 -12.14 8.63 -4.15
CA GLN A 14 -12.95 7.70 -3.37
C GLN A 14 -12.09 7.06 -2.27
N TRP A 15 -12.75 6.52 -1.27
CA TRP A 15 -12.12 5.73 -0.23
C TRP A 15 -12.42 4.26 -0.44
N HIS A 16 -11.39 3.44 -0.41
CA HIS A 16 -11.50 1.99 -0.55
C HIS A 16 -11.02 1.29 0.71
N VAL A 17 -11.73 0.24 1.11
CA VAL A 17 -11.31 -0.68 2.17
C VAL A 17 -10.85 -1.99 1.53
N VAL A 18 -9.67 -2.40 1.86
CA VAL A 18 -9.09 -3.67 1.41
C VAL A 18 -8.83 -4.56 2.62
N ASP A 19 -9.40 -5.77 2.61
CA ASP A 19 -9.12 -6.77 3.63
C ASP A 19 -7.86 -7.55 3.25
N ALA A 20 -6.87 -7.51 4.12
CA ALA A 20 -5.58 -8.20 3.92
C ALA A 20 -5.57 -9.64 4.44
N SER A 21 -6.68 -10.12 5.02
CA SER A 21 -6.75 -11.48 5.57
C SER A 21 -6.47 -12.52 4.48
N ASP A 22 -5.49 -13.39 4.72
CA ASP A 22 -5.10 -14.48 3.83
C ASP A 22 -4.67 -14.09 2.42
N VAL A 23 -4.43 -12.80 2.18
CA VAL A 23 -3.93 -12.27 0.91
C VAL A 23 -2.41 -12.23 0.94
N VAL A 24 -1.76 -12.68 -0.11
CA VAL A 24 -0.29 -12.62 -0.23
C VAL A 24 0.16 -11.16 -0.28
N LEU A 25 1.14 -10.81 0.54
CA LEU A 25 1.60 -9.43 0.73
C LEU A 25 1.96 -8.73 -0.59
N GLY A 26 2.72 -9.38 -1.46
CA GLY A 26 3.12 -8.78 -2.73
C GLY A 26 1.96 -8.48 -3.66
N ARG A 27 0.98 -9.37 -3.74
CA ARG A 27 -0.23 -9.18 -4.55
C ARG A 27 -1.12 -8.08 -3.98
N LEU A 28 -1.30 -8.06 -2.66
CA LEU A 28 -1.98 -6.96 -1.96
C LEU A 28 -1.34 -5.62 -2.29
N ALA A 29 -0.03 -5.53 -2.15
CA ALA A 29 0.72 -4.30 -2.37
C ALA A 29 0.61 -3.79 -3.80
N SER A 30 0.59 -4.66 -4.80
CA SER A 30 0.45 -4.27 -6.20
C SER A 30 -0.93 -3.66 -6.49
N HIS A 31 -2.00 -4.26 -5.98
CA HIS A 31 -3.36 -3.71 -6.11
C HIS A 31 -3.51 -2.37 -5.41
N VAL A 32 -3.00 -2.28 -4.19
CA VAL A 32 -3.04 -1.03 -3.41
C VAL A 32 -2.26 0.08 -4.11
N ALA A 33 -1.09 -0.22 -4.67
CA ALA A 33 -0.29 0.76 -5.41
C ALA A 33 -1.01 1.28 -6.67
N VAL A 34 -1.71 0.42 -7.39
CA VAL A 34 -2.54 0.82 -8.54
C VAL A 34 -3.65 1.78 -8.12
N LEU A 35 -4.36 1.48 -7.03
CA LEU A 35 -5.42 2.35 -6.51
C LEU A 35 -4.88 3.70 -6.03
N LEU A 36 -3.77 3.70 -5.31
CA LEU A 36 -3.13 4.92 -4.79
C LEU A 36 -2.64 5.83 -5.89
N ARG A 37 -2.09 5.26 -6.95
CA ARG A 37 -1.55 6.02 -8.07
C ARG A 37 -2.62 6.48 -9.06
N GLY A 38 -3.77 5.81 -9.08
CA GLY A 38 -4.88 6.15 -9.97
C GLY A 38 -4.84 5.51 -11.34
N LYS A 39 -4.03 4.46 -11.53
CA LYS A 39 -3.91 3.75 -12.82
C LYS A 39 -5.19 3.07 -13.28
N HIS A 40 -6.15 2.86 -12.40
CA HIS A 40 -7.47 2.29 -12.71
C HIS A 40 -8.42 3.30 -13.35
N LYS A 41 -8.05 4.59 -13.36
CA LYS A 41 -8.86 5.67 -13.92
C LYS A 41 -8.42 6.02 -15.33
N PRO A 42 -9.37 6.29 -16.26
CA PRO A 42 -9.00 6.71 -17.62
C PRO A 42 -8.29 8.06 -17.69
N ILE A 43 -8.46 8.91 -16.65
CA ILE A 43 -7.81 10.22 -16.57
C ILE A 43 -6.39 10.17 -16.00
N PHE A 44 -5.85 8.98 -15.75
CA PHE A 44 -4.50 8.83 -15.18
C PHE A 44 -3.46 9.64 -15.95
N ALA A 45 -2.63 10.39 -15.21
CA ALA A 45 -1.49 11.10 -15.76
C ALA A 45 -0.29 10.99 -14.80
N PRO A 46 0.94 10.79 -15.31
CA PRO A 46 2.11 10.58 -14.45
C PRO A 46 2.51 11.79 -13.62
N HIS A 47 2.11 13.01 -14.01
CA HIS A 47 2.50 14.25 -13.34
C HIS A 47 1.49 14.74 -12.28
N VAL A 48 0.34 14.08 -12.18
CA VAL A 48 -0.73 14.47 -11.26
C VAL A 48 -1.15 13.26 -10.42
N ASP A 49 -1.47 13.52 -9.15
CA ASP A 49 -2.02 12.50 -8.26
C ASP A 49 -3.53 12.34 -8.50
N THR A 50 -3.89 11.36 -9.31
CA THR A 50 -5.29 11.03 -9.64
C THR A 50 -5.86 9.92 -8.78
N GLY A 51 -5.07 9.34 -7.88
CA GLY A 51 -5.44 8.14 -7.12
C GLY A 51 -6.43 8.39 -5.98
N ASP A 52 -6.88 7.30 -5.39
CA ASP A 52 -7.83 7.27 -4.31
C ASP A 52 -7.16 7.02 -2.95
N PHE A 53 -7.92 7.20 -1.87
CA PHE A 53 -7.51 6.79 -0.53
C PHE A 53 -7.75 5.30 -0.35
N VAL A 54 -6.81 4.61 0.26
CA VAL A 54 -6.91 3.18 0.53
C VAL A 54 -6.72 2.91 2.02
N ILE A 55 -7.64 2.15 2.57
CA ILE A 55 -7.59 1.64 3.95
C ILE A 55 -7.35 0.14 3.87
N VAL A 56 -6.27 -0.32 4.47
CA VAL A 56 -5.98 -1.77 4.60
C VAL A 56 -6.27 -2.20 6.02
N ILE A 57 -7.14 -3.18 6.17
CA ILE A 57 -7.50 -3.76 7.46
C ILE A 57 -6.94 -5.19 7.58
N ASN A 58 -6.88 -5.71 8.79
CA ASN A 58 -6.36 -7.05 9.08
C ASN A 58 -4.91 -7.27 8.61
N ALA A 59 -4.06 -6.26 8.69
CA ALA A 59 -2.66 -6.37 8.29
C ALA A 59 -1.90 -7.47 9.06
N ALA A 60 -2.33 -7.79 10.29
CA ALA A 60 -1.75 -8.86 11.08
C ALA A 60 -1.96 -10.26 10.48
N ARG A 61 -2.96 -10.41 9.60
CA ARG A 61 -3.32 -11.68 8.96
C ARG A 61 -2.85 -11.79 7.51
N VAL A 62 -2.02 -10.87 7.05
CA VAL A 62 -1.46 -10.95 5.70
C VAL A 62 -0.61 -12.20 5.54
N ALA A 63 -0.71 -12.85 4.39
CA ALA A 63 0.04 -14.08 4.11
C ALA A 63 1.39 -13.77 3.47
N LEU A 64 2.41 -14.52 3.87
CA LEU A 64 3.73 -14.52 3.23
C LEU A 64 3.98 -15.93 2.69
N SER A 65 4.27 -16.04 1.40
CA SER A 65 4.49 -17.33 0.75
C SER A 65 5.87 -17.91 1.09
N GLY A 66 5.97 -19.26 1.12
CA GLY A 66 7.20 -19.98 1.40
C GLY A 66 7.74 -19.66 2.81
N ASN A 67 9.05 -19.62 2.94
CA ASN A 67 9.75 -19.35 4.21
C ASN A 67 10.11 -17.89 4.43
N LYS A 68 9.37 -16.96 3.83
CA LYS A 68 9.69 -15.51 3.92
C LYS A 68 9.61 -14.96 5.33
N LEU A 69 8.77 -15.52 6.18
CA LEU A 69 8.72 -15.11 7.60
C LEU A 69 10.09 -15.23 8.29
N GLU A 70 10.82 -16.29 8.00
CA GLU A 70 12.13 -16.54 8.61
C GLU A 70 13.30 -15.96 7.79
N GLN A 71 13.21 -16.03 6.46
CA GLN A 71 14.32 -15.72 5.57
C GLN A 71 14.33 -14.26 5.12
N LYS A 72 13.15 -13.64 4.96
CA LYS A 72 13.07 -12.25 4.53
C LYS A 72 13.32 -11.30 5.69
N HIS A 73 14.16 -10.28 5.46
CA HIS A 73 14.49 -9.28 6.45
C HIS A 73 14.16 -7.88 5.94
N ALA A 74 13.69 -7.04 6.85
CA ALA A 74 13.57 -5.61 6.62
C ALA A 74 14.86 -4.93 7.07
N TYR A 75 15.50 -4.20 6.16
CA TYR A 75 16.77 -3.54 6.42
C TYR A 75 16.61 -2.05 6.62
N ARG A 76 17.39 -1.51 7.55
CA ARG A 76 17.51 -0.08 7.82
C ARG A 76 18.96 0.26 8.09
N HIS A 77 19.46 1.33 7.50
CA HIS A 77 20.80 1.84 7.73
C HIS A 77 20.74 3.25 8.32
N SER A 78 21.51 3.48 9.39
CA SER A 78 21.54 4.78 10.07
C SER A 78 22.39 5.83 9.36
N GLY A 79 23.23 5.42 8.40
CA GLY A 79 24.22 6.27 7.75
C GLY A 79 25.61 6.26 8.41
N TYR A 80 25.74 5.65 9.58
CA TYR A 80 27.02 5.48 10.27
C TYR A 80 27.70 4.16 9.92
N PRO A 81 29.04 4.06 10.03
CA PRO A 81 29.73 2.78 9.83
C PRO A 81 29.16 1.69 10.77
N GLY A 82 28.82 0.52 10.21
CA GLY A 82 28.20 -0.57 10.96
C GLY A 82 26.75 -0.32 11.36
N GLY A 83 26.09 0.68 10.80
CA GLY A 83 24.71 1.06 11.15
C GLY A 83 23.60 0.26 10.48
N LEU A 84 23.94 -0.84 9.78
CA LEU A 84 22.92 -1.71 9.18
C LEU A 84 22.17 -2.48 10.25
N ARG A 85 20.84 -2.39 10.24
CA ARG A 85 19.97 -3.19 11.09
C ARG A 85 19.05 -4.04 10.22
N ALA A 86 18.90 -5.29 10.60
CA ALA A 86 18.01 -6.24 9.93
C ALA A 86 17.01 -6.78 10.95
N VAL A 87 15.74 -6.77 10.56
CA VAL A 87 14.63 -7.34 11.35
C VAL A 87 13.97 -8.41 10.50
N SER A 88 13.83 -9.62 11.02
CA SER A 88 13.13 -10.67 10.31
C SER A 88 11.64 -10.33 10.15
N TYR A 89 11.01 -10.79 9.07
CA TYR A 89 9.58 -10.55 8.88
C TYR A 89 8.71 -11.23 9.94
N ALA A 90 9.17 -12.34 10.54
CA ALA A 90 8.48 -12.93 11.67
C ALA A 90 8.36 -11.95 12.85
N THR A 91 9.46 -11.29 13.21
CA THR A 91 9.48 -10.27 14.26
C THR A 91 8.68 -9.02 13.85
N LEU A 92 8.82 -8.58 12.61
CA LEU A 92 8.11 -7.41 12.09
C LEU A 92 6.59 -7.63 12.11
N MET A 93 6.12 -8.77 11.67
CA MET A 93 4.69 -9.13 11.67
C MET A 93 4.13 -9.29 13.08
N ALA A 94 4.94 -9.76 14.03
CA ALA A 94 4.51 -9.89 15.42
C ALA A 94 4.35 -8.54 16.11
N ASN A 95 5.25 -7.59 15.83
CA ASN A 95 5.29 -6.29 16.51
C ASN A 95 4.55 -5.19 15.76
N ASN A 96 4.80 -5.05 14.46
CA ASN A 96 4.27 -3.95 13.63
C ASN A 96 3.88 -4.46 12.23
N PRO A 97 2.76 -5.22 12.10
CA PRO A 97 2.34 -5.73 10.79
C PRO A 97 1.99 -4.62 9.80
N GLU A 98 1.51 -3.47 10.28
CA GLU A 98 1.20 -2.31 9.44
C GLU A 98 2.42 -1.85 8.65
N ARG A 99 3.58 -1.87 9.29
CA ARG A 99 4.83 -1.44 8.69
C ARG A 99 5.30 -2.36 7.57
N ALA A 100 5.00 -3.65 7.67
CA ALA A 100 5.30 -4.61 6.60
C ALA A 100 4.50 -4.29 5.33
N VAL A 101 3.21 -4.00 5.48
CA VAL A 101 2.34 -3.62 4.37
C VAL A 101 2.76 -2.28 3.77
N GLU A 102 2.99 -1.26 4.60
CA GLU A 102 3.45 0.06 4.14
C GLU A 102 4.77 -0.03 3.38
N LYS A 103 5.70 -0.81 3.86
CA LYS A 103 7.01 -1.00 3.20
C LYS A 103 6.87 -1.67 1.84
N ALA A 104 6.00 -2.68 1.74
CA ALA A 104 5.72 -3.36 0.48
C ALA A 104 5.09 -2.41 -0.55
N VAL A 105 4.10 -1.63 -0.15
CA VAL A 105 3.44 -0.64 -1.01
C VAL A 105 4.40 0.47 -1.42
N ARG A 106 5.17 1.00 -0.48
CA ARG A 106 6.18 2.03 -0.73
C ARG A 106 7.20 1.57 -1.78
N GLY A 107 7.60 0.31 -1.73
CA GLY A 107 8.51 -0.28 -2.71
C GLY A 107 7.96 -0.31 -4.14
N MET A 108 6.63 -0.32 -4.29
CA MET A 108 5.93 -0.37 -5.58
C MET A 108 5.50 1.01 -6.11
N LEU A 109 5.64 2.06 -5.31
CA LEU A 109 5.35 3.43 -5.71
C LEU A 109 6.61 4.11 -6.27
N PRO A 110 6.46 5.16 -7.12
CA PRO A 110 7.60 5.93 -7.60
C PRO A 110 8.42 6.55 -6.47
N LYS A 111 9.74 6.62 -6.66
CA LYS A 111 10.71 7.15 -5.68
C LYS A 111 10.94 8.66 -5.88
N ASN A 112 9.85 9.42 -5.89
CA ASN A 112 9.91 10.88 -6.08
C ASN A 112 8.96 11.59 -5.08
N SER A 113 8.89 12.91 -5.14
CA SER A 113 8.04 13.70 -4.25
C SER A 113 6.55 13.36 -4.42
N LEU A 114 6.09 13.14 -5.65
CA LEU A 114 4.72 12.73 -5.93
C LEU A 114 4.41 11.35 -5.34
N GLY A 115 5.31 10.38 -5.47
CA GLY A 115 5.16 9.04 -4.88
C GLY A 115 5.10 9.07 -3.36
N ARG A 116 5.89 9.91 -2.71
CA ARG A 116 5.83 10.10 -1.25
C ARG A 116 4.50 10.71 -0.81
N LYS A 117 3.99 11.70 -1.56
CA LYS A 117 2.68 12.30 -1.32
C LYS A 117 1.56 11.26 -1.52
N THR A 118 1.65 10.45 -2.54
CA THR A 118 0.71 9.36 -2.83
C THR A 118 0.65 8.35 -1.68
N LEU A 119 1.79 8.00 -1.10
CA LEU A 119 1.86 7.08 0.03
C LEU A 119 1.09 7.57 1.26
N THR A 120 0.99 8.88 1.48
CA THR A 120 0.25 9.44 2.62
C THR A 120 -1.25 9.13 2.58
N LYS A 121 -1.79 8.76 1.44
CA LYS A 121 -3.20 8.33 1.29
C LYS A 121 -3.46 6.90 1.71
N LEU A 122 -2.41 6.14 2.00
CA LEU A 122 -2.51 4.78 2.53
C LEU A 122 -2.69 4.82 4.05
N LYS A 123 -3.70 4.11 4.53
CA LYS A 123 -3.96 3.91 5.96
C LYS A 123 -4.00 2.42 6.23
N VAL A 124 -3.15 1.93 7.11
CA VAL A 124 -3.04 0.49 7.41
C VAL A 124 -3.36 0.24 8.87
N TYR A 125 -4.18 -0.75 9.13
CA TYR A 125 -4.59 -1.17 10.47
C TYR A 125 -4.38 -2.68 10.66
N ALA A 126 -3.86 -3.05 11.81
CA ALA A 126 -3.61 -4.47 12.13
C ALA A 126 -4.89 -5.27 12.34
N GLY A 127 -5.89 -4.64 12.96
CA GLY A 127 -7.18 -5.25 13.25
C GLY A 127 -8.25 -5.02 12.18
N PRO A 128 -9.47 -5.51 12.42
CA PRO A 128 -10.57 -5.37 11.46
C PRO A 128 -11.22 -3.97 11.47
N ASP A 129 -10.95 -3.18 12.50
CA ASP A 129 -11.59 -1.88 12.69
C ASP A 129 -10.74 -0.74 12.16
N HIS A 130 -11.42 0.30 11.66
CA HIS A 130 -10.79 1.53 11.19
C HIS A 130 -11.63 2.75 11.60
N PRO A 131 -11.01 3.92 11.85
CA PRO A 131 -11.73 5.13 12.27
C PRO A 131 -12.29 5.97 11.10
N HIS A 132 -12.47 5.38 9.94
CA HIS A 132 -12.81 6.11 8.71
C HIS A 132 -14.25 5.89 8.25
N GLN A 133 -15.18 5.59 9.14
CA GLN A 133 -16.60 5.39 8.80
C GLN A 133 -17.24 6.64 8.19
N ALA A 134 -16.83 7.82 8.63
CA ALA A 134 -17.35 9.09 8.13
C ALA A 134 -17.05 9.32 6.63
N GLN A 135 -15.98 8.77 6.13
CA GLN A 135 -15.58 8.87 4.73
C GLN A 135 -16.35 7.90 3.82
N ARG A 136 -17.16 7.02 4.37
CA ARG A 136 -17.96 6.01 3.65
C ARG A 136 -17.10 5.19 2.67
N PRO A 137 -16.08 4.47 3.14
CA PRO A 137 -15.21 3.71 2.26
C PRO A 137 -15.97 2.56 1.58
N GLN A 138 -15.65 2.32 0.32
CA GLN A 138 -16.22 1.23 -0.46
C GLN A 138 -15.35 -0.01 -0.32
N PRO A 139 -15.92 -1.21 -0.14
CA PRO A 139 -15.12 -2.43 -0.14
C PRO A 139 -14.51 -2.67 -1.52
N TYR A 140 -13.25 -3.09 -1.51
CA TYR A 140 -12.52 -3.47 -2.71
C TYR A 140 -12.06 -4.92 -2.58
N GLU A 141 -12.46 -5.77 -3.51
CA GLU A 141 -12.09 -7.17 -3.52
C GLU A 141 -10.87 -7.40 -4.40
N ILE A 142 -9.88 -8.07 -3.85
CA ILE A 142 -8.68 -8.50 -4.58
C ILE A 142 -8.93 -9.89 -5.14
N THR A 143 -8.98 -10.00 -6.46
CA THR A 143 -9.06 -11.31 -7.12
C THR A 143 -7.67 -11.92 -7.12
N GLN A 144 -7.47 -12.97 -6.32
CA GLN A 144 -6.29 -13.81 -6.40
C GLN A 144 -6.53 -14.91 -7.42
N ILE A 145 -5.60 -15.05 -8.35
CA ILE A 145 -5.56 -16.24 -9.18
C ILE A 145 -4.94 -17.33 -8.32
N GLU A 146 -5.74 -18.30 -7.93
CA GLU A 146 -5.25 -19.50 -7.27
C GLU A 146 -4.29 -20.22 -8.22
N GLN A 147 -3.10 -20.52 -7.74
CA GLN A 147 -2.14 -21.34 -8.44
C GLN A 147 -2.17 -22.74 -7.88
#